data_db198a6e5fc29af733cc883bcf47f5f8
#
_entry.id   db198a6e5fc29af733cc883bcf47f5f8
#
_cell.length_a   1.000
_cell.length_b   1.000
_cell.length_c   1.000
_cell.angle_alpha   90.00
_cell.angle_beta   90.00
_cell.angle_gamma   90.00
#
_symmetry.space_group_name_H-M   'P 1'
#
loop_
_entity.id
_entity.type
_entity.pdbx_description
1 polymer ?
#
loop_
_entity_poly.entity_id
_entity_poly.type
_entity_poly.pdbx_seq_one_letter_code
_entity_poly.pdbx_strand_id
1 'polypeptide(L)'
;ASDVYKRQGINKERTMSFMDKKCAVILAAGEGTRMKSKKPKALAEVLFAPMIDWVIGAVKESGIDDICVVKGFGAEYLDAHLAGSCETVLQSERLGTGHAVLQAGNFIESNGGDVLVLNGDAPFIDAKTIYDALALHKKEGNSVTVISAEIDDPTGYGRIIRSADGSVEKIVEQRDANAEEA
;
A
#
# COMPACT_ATOMS: atom_id res chain seq x y z
N ALA A 1 -30.44 12.67 -15.37
CA ALA A 1 -29.01 12.41 -15.11
C ALA A 1 -28.10 12.74 -16.29
N SER A 2 -28.59 12.64 -17.55
CA SER A 2 -27.78 12.92 -18.74
C SER A 2 -27.52 14.42 -19.00
N ASP A 3 -28.34 15.31 -18.47
CA ASP A 3 -28.26 16.75 -18.77
C ASP A 3 -27.32 17.55 -17.86
N VAL A 4 -26.97 16.99 -16.68
CA VAL A 4 -26.04 17.63 -15.74
C VAL A 4 -24.59 17.56 -16.24
N TYR A 5 -24.23 16.48 -16.94
CA TYR A 5 -22.87 16.29 -17.48
C TYR A 5 -22.58 17.14 -18.73
N LYS A 6 -23.60 17.51 -19.49
CA LYS A 6 -23.43 18.38 -20.69
C LYS A 6 -23.07 19.82 -20.34
N ARG A 7 -23.38 20.29 -19.13
CA ARG A 7 -23.12 21.69 -18.71
C ARG A 7 -21.73 21.94 -18.18
N GLN A 8 -20.95 20.90 -17.83
CA GLN A 8 -19.62 21.08 -17.23
C GLN A 8 -18.44 20.70 -18.14
N GLY A 9 -18.67 20.33 -19.40
CA GLY A 9 -17.59 20.03 -20.36
C GLY A 9 -16.70 18.84 -19.94
N ILE A 10 -17.14 18.01 -19.02
CA ILE A 10 -16.39 16.84 -18.56
C ILE A 10 -16.63 15.72 -19.58
N ASN A 11 -15.58 15.38 -20.32
CA ASN A 11 -15.63 14.32 -21.31
C ASN A 11 -15.82 12.97 -20.59
N LYS A 12 -16.92 12.27 -20.88
CA LYS A 12 -17.31 11.00 -20.24
C LYS A 12 -16.23 9.92 -20.40
N GLU A 13 -15.52 9.93 -21.52
CA GLU A 13 -14.38 9.02 -21.79
C GLU A 13 -13.18 9.34 -20.88
N ARG A 14 -12.93 10.63 -20.59
CA ARG A 14 -11.86 11.06 -19.71
C ARG A 14 -12.15 10.72 -18.24
N THR A 15 -13.42 10.78 -17.83
CA THR A 15 -13.87 10.40 -16.49
C THR A 15 -13.81 8.88 -16.29
N MET A 16 -14.22 8.08 -17.29
CA MET A 16 -14.09 6.61 -17.24
C MET A 16 -12.61 6.18 -17.25
N SER A 17 -11.76 6.80 -18.06
CA SER A 17 -10.31 6.53 -18.08
C SER A 17 -9.62 6.86 -16.75
N PHE A 18 -10.11 7.84 -16.01
CA PHE A 18 -9.57 8.21 -14.69
C PHE A 18 -10.00 7.21 -13.60
N MET A 19 -11.22 6.67 -13.66
CA MET A 19 -11.76 5.69 -12.72
C MET A 19 -11.13 4.27 -12.85
N ASP A 20 -10.46 3.99 -13.98
CA ASP A 20 -9.76 2.71 -14.18
C ASP A 20 -8.26 2.80 -13.90
N LYS A 21 -7.75 3.99 -13.58
CA LYS A 21 -6.35 4.17 -13.18
C LYS A 21 -6.11 3.61 -11.79
N LYS A 22 -4.94 3.06 -11.61
CA LYS A 22 -4.47 2.51 -10.33
C LYS A 22 -2.97 2.73 -10.24
N CYS A 23 -2.52 3.05 -9.03
CA CYS A 23 -1.10 3.14 -8.73
C CYS A 23 -0.81 2.44 -7.40
N ALA A 24 0.46 2.14 -7.16
CA ALA A 24 0.90 1.50 -5.92
C ALA A 24 1.91 2.37 -5.17
N VAL A 25 1.75 2.43 -3.85
CA VAL A 25 2.71 3.03 -2.92
C VAL A 25 3.27 1.92 -2.05
N ILE A 26 4.58 1.68 -2.13
CA ILE A 26 5.27 0.65 -1.34
C ILE A 26 6.06 1.33 -0.23
N LEU A 27 5.74 0.99 1.01
CA LEU A 27 6.35 1.59 2.19
C LEU A 27 7.62 0.84 2.58
N ALA A 28 8.77 1.49 2.44
CA ALA A 28 10.09 0.93 2.73
C ALA A 28 10.96 1.87 3.60
N ALA A 29 10.34 2.84 4.29
CA ALA A 29 11.05 3.83 5.11
C ALA A 29 11.49 3.32 6.49
N GLY A 30 11.02 2.15 6.92
CA GLY A 30 11.27 1.58 8.23
C GLY A 30 12.72 1.14 8.44
N GLU A 31 13.27 1.40 9.64
CA GLU A 31 14.64 1.04 10.01
C GLU A 31 14.84 -0.48 10.24
N GLY A 32 13.77 -1.20 10.63
CA GLY A 32 13.89 -2.64 10.96
C GLY A 32 14.85 -2.91 12.12
N THR A 33 14.77 -2.14 13.19
CA THR A 33 15.71 -2.12 14.34
C THR A 33 16.05 -3.49 14.90
N ARG A 34 15.11 -4.46 14.83
CA ARG A 34 15.33 -5.85 15.29
C ARG A 34 16.40 -6.59 14.47
N MET A 35 16.61 -6.20 13.21
CA MET A 35 17.56 -6.88 12.32
C MET A 35 19.02 -6.44 12.51
N LYS A 36 19.27 -5.35 13.26
CA LYS A 36 20.61 -4.78 13.53
C LYS A 36 21.45 -4.59 12.24
N SER A 37 20.80 -4.30 11.13
CA SER A 37 21.40 -4.10 9.81
C SER A 37 21.54 -2.62 9.50
N LYS A 38 22.57 -2.26 8.73
CA LYS A 38 22.70 -0.92 8.14
C LYS A 38 21.83 -0.73 6.89
N LYS A 39 21.36 -1.83 6.29
CA LYS A 39 20.46 -1.82 5.14
C LYS A 39 19.00 -1.79 5.57
N PRO A 40 18.12 -1.15 4.81
CA PRO A 40 16.66 -1.20 5.04
C PRO A 40 16.15 -2.63 5.13
N LYS A 41 15.16 -2.87 6.00
CA LYS A 41 14.54 -4.20 6.15
C LYS A 41 14.01 -4.74 4.81
N ALA A 42 13.43 -3.88 3.98
CA ALA A 42 12.90 -4.25 2.67
C ALA A 42 13.95 -4.84 1.70
N LEU A 43 15.25 -4.58 1.95
CA LEU A 43 16.36 -5.18 1.19
C LEU A 43 16.90 -6.48 1.81
N ALA A 44 16.30 -7.00 2.89
CA ALA A 44 16.66 -8.32 3.38
C ALA A 44 16.16 -9.39 2.39
N GLU A 45 17.01 -10.39 2.16
CA GLU A 45 16.73 -11.45 1.20
C GLU A 45 15.81 -12.53 1.79
N VAL A 46 14.81 -12.89 1.01
CA VAL A 46 13.94 -14.05 1.23
C VAL A 46 13.90 -14.84 -0.07
N LEU A 47 14.20 -16.13 -0.04
CA LEU A 47 14.24 -16.98 -1.23
C LEU A 47 15.13 -16.38 -2.35
N PHE A 48 16.33 -15.92 -1.95
CA PHE A 48 17.39 -15.40 -2.83
C PHE A 48 17.10 -14.04 -3.53
N ALA A 49 16.04 -13.32 -3.13
CA ALA A 49 15.75 -11.97 -3.59
C ALA A 49 15.34 -11.06 -2.43
N PRO A 50 15.63 -9.75 -2.50
CA PRO A 50 15.13 -8.77 -1.55
C PRO A 50 13.59 -8.81 -1.42
N MET A 51 13.09 -8.63 -0.20
CA MET A 51 11.63 -8.64 0.05
C MET A 51 10.88 -7.65 -0.83
N ILE A 52 11.46 -6.47 -1.08
CA ILE A 52 10.84 -5.44 -1.91
C ILE A 52 10.65 -5.90 -3.38
N ASP A 53 11.53 -6.76 -3.89
CA ASP A 53 11.44 -7.24 -5.28
C ASP A 53 10.25 -8.17 -5.45
N TRP A 54 9.95 -9.01 -4.44
CA TRP A 54 8.74 -9.82 -4.41
C TRP A 54 7.47 -8.97 -4.41
N VAL A 55 7.46 -7.90 -3.59
CA VAL A 55 6.30 -6.99 -3.53
C VAL A 55 6.11 -6.26 -4.86
N ILE A 56 7.18 -5.69 -5.43
CA ILE A 56 7.12 -5.01 -6.73
C ILE A 56 6.69 -5.98 -7.84
N GLY A 57 7.20 -7.21 -7.82
CA GLY A 57 6.81 -8.26 -8.77
C GLY A 57 5.31 -8.56 -8.71
N ALA A 58 4.77 -8.80 -7.51
CA ALA A 58 3.35 -9.06 -7.31
C ALA A 58 2.46 -7.88 -7.76
N VAL A 59 2.90 -6.64 -7.50
CA VAL A 59 2.20 -5.43 -7.96
C VAL A 59 2.15 -5.36 -9.48
N LYS A 60 3.30 -5.58 -10.15
CA LYS A 60 3.36 -5.57 -11.63
C LYS A 60 2.54 -6.70 -12.24
N GLU A 61 2.61 -7.90 -11.69
CA GLU A 61 1.79 -9.05 -12.15
C GLU A 61 0.28 -8.80 -11.96
N SER A 62 -0.12 -7.98 -10.99
CA SER A 62 -1.52 -7.58 -10.81
C SER A 62 -2.00 -6.51 -11.81
N GLY A 63 -1.11 -6.05 -12.71
CA GLY A 63 -1.40 -5.06 -13.75
C GLY A 63 -1.32 -3.61 -13.26
N ILE A 64 -0.45 -3.32 -12.29
CA ILE A 64 -0.12 -1.96 -11.84
C ILE A 64 1.33 -1.67 -12.21
N ASP A 65 1.55 -0.72 -13.12
CA ASP A 65 2.87 -0.31 -13.58
C ASP A 65 3.36 0.96 -12.87
N ASP A 66 2.44 1.83 -12.45
CA ASP A 66 2.75 3.07 -11.75
C ASP A 66 3.02 2.78 -10.27
N ILE A 67 4.30 2.73 -9.89
CA ILE A 67 4.78 2.35 -8.56
C ILE A 67 5.66 3.45 -7.98
N CYS A 68 5.38 3.85 -6.74
CA CYS A 68 6.21 4.73 -5.93
C CYS A 68 6.68 4.01 -4.65
N VAL A 69 7.98 4.01 -4.39
CA VAL A 69 8.57 3.48 -3.16
C VAL A 69 8.87 4.63 -2.20
N VAL A 70 8.27 4.58 -1.00
CA VAL A 70 8.57 5.53 0.07
C VAL A 70 9.78 4.99 0.84
N LYS A 71 10.91 5.65 0.67
CA LYS A 71 12.19 5.33 1.32
C LYS A 71 12.44 6.22 2.54
N GLY A 72 13.31 5.78 3.43
CA GLY A 72 13.68 6.53 4.64
C GLY A 72 15.05 6.10 5.14
N PHE A 73 15.11 5.25 6.15
CA PHE A 73 16.37 4.68 6.63
C PHE A 73 17.12 3.96 5.52
N GLY A 74 18.40 4.32 5.32
CA GLY A 74 19.24 3.73 4.27
C GLY A 74 18.70 3.96 2.85
N ALA A 75 18.12 5.14 2.59
CA ALA A 75 17.54 5.50 1.31
C ALA A 75 18.49 5.28 0.13
N GLU A 76 19.78 5.52 0.32
CA GLU A 76 20.84 5.33 -0.67
C GLU A 76 20.97 3.87 -1.15
N TYR A 77 20.70 2.90 -0.27
CA TYR A 77 20.71 1.47 -0.65
C TYR A 77 19.51 1.12 -1.52
N LEU A 78 18.33 1.69 -1.19
CA LEU A 78 17.13 1.50 -2.00
C LEU A 78 17.26 2.17 -3.37
N ASP A 79 17.83 3.39 -3.45
CA ASP A 79 18.07 4.07 -4.71
C ASP A 79 19.02 3.27 -5.60
N ALA A 80 20.10 2.76 -5.03
CA ALA A 80 21.06 1.94 -5.77
C ALA A 80 20.43 0.62 -6.25
N HIS A 81 19.57 -0.02 -5.43
CA HIS A 81 18.92 -1.27 -5.78
C HIS A 81 17.84 -1.09 -6.85
N LEU A 82 16.97 -0.11 -6.67
CA LEU A 82 15.86 0.16 -7.59
C LEU A 82 16.32 0.73 -8.93
N ALA A 83 17.45 1.44 -8.96
CA ALA A 83 18.11 1.95 -10.17
C ALA A 83 17.16 2.65 -11.17
N GLY A 84 16.12 3.33 -10.68
CA GLY A 84 15.12 4.03 -11.49
C GLY A 84 14.02 3.14 -12.06
N SER A 85 13.87 1.89 -11.57
CA SER A 85 12.82 0.97 -12.02
C SER A 85 11.39 1.39 -11.58
N CYS A 86 11.30 2.29 -10.61
CA CYS A 86 10.06 2.93 -10.13
C CYS A 86 10.36 4.31 -9.53
N GLU A 87 9.33 5.11 -9.29
CA GLU A 87 9.49 6.38 -8.59
C GLU A 87 9.86 6.17 -7.13
N THR A 88 10.59 7.10 -6.54
CA THR A 88 10.93 7.08 -5.12
C THR A 88 10.69 8.43 -4.46
N VAL A 89 10.19 8.42 -3.23
CA VAL A 89 10.03 9.61 -2.39
C VAL A 89 10.66 9.38 -1.02
N LEU A 90 11.19 10.44 -0.41
CA LEU A 90 11.84 10.35 0.88
C LEU A 90 10.90 10.72 2.02
N GLN A 91 10.76 9.83 3.00
CA GLN A 91 10.22 10.18 4.31
C GLN A 91 11.39 10.60 5.22
N SER A 92 11.63 11.89 5.37
CA SER A 92 12.72 12.43 6.17
C SER A 92 12.47 12.27 7.68
N GLU A 93 11.22 12.39 8.11
CA GLU A 93 10.81 12.24 9.50
C GLU A 93 9.91 11.01 9.67
N ARG A 94 10.22 10.16 10.63
CA ARG A 94 9.48 8.89 10.86
C ARG A 94 8.26 9.11 11.77
N LEU A 95 7.23 9.74 11.24
CA LEU A 95 5.99 10.04 11.96
C LEU A 95 4.88 8.98 11.73
N GLY A 96 5.27 7.76 11.35
CA GLY A 96 4.36 6.63 11.17
C GLY A 96 3.98 6.35 9.71
N THR A 97 3.15 5.32 9.54
CA THR A 97 2.75 4.76 8.23
C THR A 97 1.93 5.76 7.42
N GLY A 98 0.95 6.42 8.02
CA GLY A 98 0.14 7.43 7.35
C GLY A 98 0.99 8.60 6.82
N HIS A 99 1.97 9.08 7.62
CA HIS A 99 2.90 10.10 7.18
C HIS A 99 3.76 9.64 6.00
N ALA A 100 4.14 8.36 5.97
CA ALA A 100 4.87 7.79 4.83
C ALA A 100 4.04 7.85 3.53
N VAL A 101 2.77 7.49 3.58
CA VAL A 101 1.85 7.59 2.42
C VAL A 101 1.71 9.03 1.95
N LEU A 102 1.63 10.00 2.88
CA LEU A 102 1.52 11.42 2.53
C LEU A 102 2.74 11.94 1.75
N GLN A 103 3.93 11.34 1.90
CA GLN A 103 5.10 11.72 1.09
C GLN A 103 4.90 11.39 -0.40
N ALA A 104 4.10 10.39 -0.72
CA ALA A 104 3.74 10.04 -2.09
C ALA A 104 2.55 10.86 -2.65
N GLY A 105 2.09 11.90 -1.96
CA GLY A 105 0.91 12.68 -2.33
C GLY A 105 0.94 13.19 -3.78
N ASN A 106 2.03 13.81 -4.20
CA ASN A 106 2.17 14.31 -5.58
C ASN A 106 2.10 13.18 -6.62
N PHE A 107 2.70 12.01 -6.33
CA PHE A 107 2.62 10.82 -7.18
C PHE A 107 1.18 10.32 -7.28
N ILE A 108 0.49 10.21 -6.15
CA ILE A 108 -0.92 9.77 -6.08
C ILE A 108 -1.82 10.73 -6.87
N GLU A 109 -1.68 12.04 -6.66
CA GLU A 109 -2.47 13.06 -7.38
C GLU A 109 -2.24 13.03 -8.88
N SER A 110 -1.00 12.81 -9.32
CA SER A 110 -0.63 12.75 -10.73
C SER A 110 -1.19 11.52 -11.44
N ASN A 111 -1.23 10.38 -10.76
CA ASN A 111 -1.74 9.14 -11.33
C ASN A 111 -3.26 9.02 -11.20
N GLY A 112 -3.82 9.46 -10.08
CA GLY A 112 -5.26 9.37 -9.81
C GLY A 112 -5.78 7.92 -9.68
N GLY A 113 -7.10 7.79 -9.48
CA GLY A 113 -7.76 6.47 -9.39
C GLY A 113 -7.56 5.77 -8.05
N ASP A 114 -7.55 4.43 -8.07
CA ASP A 114 -7.38 3.61 -6.87
C ASP A 114 -5.91 3.53 -6.47
N VAL A 115 -5.64 3.61 -5.18
CA VAL A 115 -4.28 3.56 -4.63
C VAL A 115 -4.09 2.28 -3.81
N LEU A 116 -3.19 1.43 -4.25
CA LEU A 116 -2.75 0.26 -3.49
C LEU A 116 -1.59 0.67 -2.57
N VAL A 117 -1.74 0.45 -1.26
CA VAL A 117 -0.66 0.69 -0.30
C VAL A 117 -0.17 -0.64 0.27
N LEU A 118 1.11 -0.95 0.11
CA LEU A 118 1.74 -2.17 0.60
C LEU A 118 2.98 -1.87 1.44
N ASN A 119 3.30 -2.79 2.36
CA ASN A 119 4.57 -2.77 3.07
C ASN A 119 5.65 -3.48 2.23
N GLY A 120 6.80 -2.85 2.05
CA GLY A 120 7.93 -3.41 1.28
C GLY A 120 8.62 -4.60 1.95
N ASP A 121 8.21 -4.96 3.17
CA ASP A 121 8.66 -6.10 3.93
C ASP A 121 7.61 -7.24 4.04
N ALA A 122 6.63 -7.25 3.15
CA ALA A 122 5.59 -8.28 3.07
C ALA A 122 5.75 -9.15 1.78
N PRO A 123 6.84 -9.96 1.66
CA PRO A 123 7.22 -10.63 0.41
C PRO A 123 6.27 -11.74 -0.04
N PHE A 124 5.31 -12.14 0.79
CA PHE A 124 4.37 -13.22 0.48
C PHE A 124 3.01 -12.72 -0.03
N ILE A 125 2.85 -11.41 -0.23
CA ILE A 125 1.69 -10.91 -0.99
C ILE A 125 1.80 -11.37 -2.44
N ASP A 126 0.75 -11.97 -2.99
CA ASP A 126 0.73 -12.41 -4.37
C ASP A 126 -0.16 -11.52 -5.25
N ALA A 127 0.05 -11.62 -6.55
CA ALA A 127 -0.70 -10.85 -7.54
C ALA A 127 -2.21 -11.16 -7.52
N LYS A 128 -2.58 -12.41 -7.21
CA LYS A 128 -3.99 -12.81 -7.12
C LYS A 128 -4.69 -12.11 -5.97
N THR A 129 -4.07 -12.06 -4.79
CA THR A 129 -4.62 -11.37 -3.61
C THR A 129 -4.81 -9.88 -3.90
N ILE A 130 -3.85 -9.24 -4.56
CA ILE A 130 -3.95 -7.83 -4.97
C ILE A 130 -5.11 -7.64 -5.94
N TYR A 131 -5.18 -8.48 -6.97
CA TYR A 131 -6.26 -8.42 -7.97
C TYR A 131 -7.64 -8.59 -7.34
N ASP A 132 -7.82 -9.59 -6.48
CA ASP A 132 -9.09 -9.87 -5.81
C ASP A 132 -9.51 -8.71 -4.89
N ALA A 133 -8.57 -8.11 -4.15
CA ALA A 133 -8.83 -6.95 -3.31
C ALA A 133 -9.29 -5.72 -4.12
N LEU A 134 -8.62 -5.43 -5.25
CA LEU A 134 -9.00 -4.34 -6.16
C LEU A 134 -10.35 -4.60 -6.82
N ALA A 135 -10.62 -5.83 -7.23
CA ALA A 135 -11.90 -6.23 -7.81
C ALA A 135 -13.04 -6.07 -6.80
N LEU A 136 -12.83 -6.48 -5.55
CA LEU A 136 -13.78 -6.31 -4.45
C LEU A 136 -13.99 -4.82 -4.15
N HIS A 137 -12.92 -4.03 -4.06
CA HIS A 137 -12.97 -2.59 -3.82
C HIS A 137 -13.88 -1.89 -4.83
N LYS A 138 -13.67 -2.17 -6.11
CA LYS A 138 -14.45 -1.60 -7.21
C LYS A 138 -15.90 -2.09 -7.23
N LYS A 139 -16.10 -3.40 -7.03
CA LYS A 139 -17.43 -4.03 -7.05
C LYS A 139 -18.34 -3.47 -5.96
N GLU A 140 -17.82 -3.32 -4.75
CA GLU A 140 -18.59 -2.87 -3.59
C GLU A 140 -18.61 -1.33 -3.46
N GLY A 141 -17.84 -0.60 -4.27
CA GLY A 141 -17.73 0.86 -4.21
C GLY A 141 -17.13 1.37 -2.90
N ASN A 142 -16.21 0.60 -2.33
CA ASN A 142 -15.61 0.92 -1.04
C ASN A 142 -14.74 2.18 -1.12
N SER A 143 -14.70 2.98 -0.06
CA SER A 143 -13.71 4.05 0.10
C SER A 143 -12.34 3.51 0.55
N VAL A 144 -12.35 2.40 1.31
CA VAL A 144 -11.15 1.70 1.78
C VAL A 144 -11.43 0.20 1.78
N THR A 145 -10.47 -0.59 1.31
CA THR A 145 -10.46 -2.06 1.41
C THR A 145 -9.17 -2.49 2.10
N VAL A 146 -9.27 -3.32 3.12
CA VAL A 146 -8.13 -3.81 3.89
C VAL A 146 -7.89 -5.28 3.58
N ILE A 147 -6.65 -5.62 3.20
CA ILE A 147 -6.20 -7.02 3.10
C ILE A 147 -5.79 -7.48 4.49
N SER A 148 -6.47 -8.48 5.00
CA SER A 148 -6.24 -9.04 6.34
C SER A 148 -6.09 -10.56 6.28
N ALA A 149 -5.54 -11.14 7.35
CA ALA A 149 -5.44 -12.58 7.54
C ALA A 149 -5.93 -12.99 8.91
N GLU A 150 -6.56 -14.16 9.00
CA GLU A 150 -6.80 -14.83 10.27
C GLU A 150 -5.56 -15.66 10.61
N ILE A 151 -5.05 -15.47 11.82
CA ILE A 151 -3.85 -16.16 12.32
C ILE A 151 -4.11 -16.67 13.73
N ASP A 152 -3.58 -17.85 14.06
CA ASP A 152 -3.79 -18.50 15.35
C ASP A 152 -3.19 -17.71 16.52
N ASP A 153 -2.00 -17.12 16.32
CA ASP A 153 -1.34 -16.25 17.28
C ASP A 153 -1.16 -14.84 16.71
N PRO A 154 -2.07 -13.90 17.03
CA PRO A 154 -2.01 -12.54 16.53
C PRO A 154 -1.05 -11.62 17.29
N THR A 155 -0.17 -12.17 18.14
CA THR A 155 0.79 -11.40 18.94
C THR A 155 1.67 -10.50 18.02
N GLY A 156 1.68 -9.21 18.30
CA GLY A 156 2.45 -8.20 17.55
C GLY A 156 1.75 -7.63 16.33
N TYR A 157 0.54 -8.07 16.01
CA TYR A 157 -0.26 -7.53 14.92
C TYR A 157 -1.38 -6.61 15.43
N GLY A 158 -1.85 -5.72 14.58
CA GLY A 158 -3.06 -4.94 14.82
C GLY A 158 -4.31 -5.81 14.70
N ARG A 159 -5.36 -5.42 15.41
CA ARG A 159 -6.69 -6.06 15.38
C ARG A 159 -7.62 -5.29 14.49
N ILE A 160 -8.35 -5.98 13.63
CA ILE A 160 -9.44 -5.40 12.83
C ILE A 160 -10.73 -5.58 13.60
N ILE A 161 -11.24 -4.49 14.14
CA ILE A 161 -12.49 -4.47 14.88
C ILE A 161 -13.64 -4.26 13.89
N ARG A 162 -14.66 -5.09 13.99
CA ARG A 162 -15.84 -5.06 13.13
C ARG A 162 -17.09 -4.71 13.92
N SER A 163 -17.96 -3.94 13.29
CA SER A 163 -19.31 -3.66 13.79
C SER A 163 -20.21 -4.90 13.67
N ALA A 164 -21.40 -4.85 14.29
CA ALA A 164 -22.36 -5.95 14.28
C ALA A 164 -22.84 -6.32 12.85
N ASP A 165 -22.79 -5.41 11.90
CA ASP A 165 -23.11 -5.63 10.49
C ASP A 165 -21.93 -6.20 9.66
N GLY A 166 -20.76 -6.42 10.31
CA GLY A 166 -19.55 -6.95 9.68
C GLY A 166 -18.65 -5.91 9.04
N SER A 167 -19.03 -4.63 9.01
CA SER A 167 -18.18 -3.56 8.49
C SER A 167 -16.94 -3.33 9.36
N VAL A 168 -15.85 -2.84 8.78
CA VAL A 168 -14.64 -2.48 9.53
C VAL A 168 -14.89 -1.17 10.27
N GLU A 169 -14.81 -1.21 11.59
CA GLU A 169 -14.98 -0.05 12.44
C GLU A 169 -13.65 0.69 12.65
N LYS A 170 -12.61 -0.07 13.02
CA LYS A 170 -11.27 0.47 13.27
C LYS A 170 -10.20 -0.62 13.20
N ILE A 171 -8.95 -0.19 13.13
CA ILE A 171 -7.76 -1.02 13.32
C ILE A 171 -7.07 -0.55 14.60
N VAL A 172 -6.80 -1.48 15.53
CA VAL A 172 -6.18 -1.19 16.82
C VAL A 172 -4.86 -1.94 16.94
N GLU A 173 -3.78 -1.23 17.17
CA GLU A 173 -2.49 -1.85 17.44
C GLU A 173 -2.53 -2.65 18.75
N GLN A 174 -1.82 -3.78 18.83
CA GLN A 174 -1.86 -4.64 20.02
C GLN A 174 -1.58 -3.90 21.33
N ARG A 175 -0.63 -2.95 21.32
CA ARG A 175 -0.27 -2.18 22.53
C ARG A 175 -1.37 -1.22 22.99
N ASP A 176 -2.30 -0.85 22.11
CA ASP A 176 -3.36 0.13 22.32
C ASP A 176 -4.72 -0.57 22.46
N ALA A 177 -4.77 -1.92 22.25
CA ALA A 177 -5.97 -2.73 22.38
C ALA A 177 -6.37 -2.92 23.85
N ASN A 178 -7.65 -2.79 24.13
CA ASN A 178 -8.22 -3.16 25.44
C ASN A 178 -8.49 -4.67 25.50
N ALA A 179 -9.01 -5.16 26.66
CA ALA A 179 -9.22 -6.60 26.87
C ALA A 179 -10.31 -7.24 25.97
N GLU A 180 -11.20 -6.43 25.41
CA GLU A 180 -12.26 -6.90 24.48
C GLU A 180 -11.77 -6.91 23.03
N GLU A 181 -10.74 -6.13 22.72
CA GLU A 181 -10.14 -5.96 21.38
C GLU A 181 -8.91 -6.85 21.17
N ALA A 182 -8.38 -7.49 22.21
CA ALA A 182 -7.12 -8.25 22.22
C ALA A 182 -7.22 -9.64 21.56
#